data_9c56ea40d34a0b053fb6655c2fff9635
#
_entry.id   9c56ea40d34a0b053fb6655c2fff9635
#
_cell.length_a   1.000
_cell.length_b   1.000
_cell.length_c   1.000
_cell.angle_alpha   90.00
_cell.angle_beta   90.00
_cell.angle_gamma   90.00
#
_symmetry.space_group_name_H-M   'P 1'
#
loop_
_entity.id
_entity.type
_entity.pdbx_description
1 polymer ?
#
loop_
_entity_poly.entity_id
_entity_poly.type
_entity_poly.pdbx_seq_one_letter_code
_entity_poly.pdbx_strand_id
1 'polypeptide(L)'
;MIKVKIHSYKKHSKEKKFYVYLHRDLSGNIFYVGKGTGRRAWSKERNDLWKKYVEERLHGKFSVEIFRDGLSEHEAEELEQDLIDEYGEQLVNWF
;
A
#
# COMPACT_ATOMS: atom_id res chain seq x y z
N MET A 1 22.90 -6.45 32.24
CA MET A 1 22.30 -6.08 32.33
C MET A 1 21.69 -5.22 31.54
N ILE A 2 21.81 -4.50 31.13
CA ILE A 2 21.42 -3.61 30.46
C ILE A 2 21.01 -3.92 29.16
N LYS A 3 21.49 -4.80 28.51
CA LYS A 3 21.12 -5.17 27.30
C LYS A 3 19.75 -5.33 27.06
N VAL A 4 19.04 -5.69 27.93
CA VAL A 4 17.70 -5.89 27.84
C VAL A 4 17.02 -4.76 27.27
N LYS A 5 17.24 -3.60 27.73
CA LYS A 5 16.58 -2.51 27.27
C LYS A 5 16.93 -2.25 25.90
N ILE A 6 18.04 -2.50 25.51
CA ILE A 6 18.45 -2.21 24.22
C ILE A 6 17.67 -3.03 23.28
N HIS A 7 17.38 -4.21 23.59
CA HIS A 7 16.63 -5.00 22.79
C HIS A 7 15.32 -4.48 22.56
N SER A 8 14.66 -4.06 23.51
CA SER A 8 13.35 -3.60 23.46
C SER A 8 13.15 -2.61 22.45
N TYR A 9 13.91 -1.57 22.44
CA TYR A 9 13.56 -0.59 21.53
C TYR A 9 14.05 -0.87 20.14
N LYS A 10 14.91 -1.76 19.97
CA LYS A 10 15.30 -2.10 18.70
C LYS A 10 14.19 -2.83 18.05
N LYS A 11 13.42 -3.57 18.77
CA LYS A 11 12.35 -4.26 18.24
C LYS A 11 11.36 -3.34 17.68
N HIS A 12 11.06 -2.25 18.33
CA HIS A 12 10.12 -1.33 17.84
C HIS A 12 10.50 -0.80 16.50
N SER A 13 11.72 -0.45 16.31
CA SER A 13 12.12 0.14 15.06
C SER A 13 12.19 -0.87 13.95
N LYS A 14 12.20 -2.16 14.30
CA LYS A 14 12.29 -3.15 13.29
C LYS A 14 11.03 -3.95 13.06
N GLU A 15 9.94 -3.43 13.56
CA GLU A 15 8.70 -4.13 13.38
C GLU A 15 8.35 -4.17 11.92
N LYS A 16 8.02 -5.34 11.40
CA LYS A 16 7.78 -5.53 10.00
C LYS A 16 6.35 -5.97 9.73
N LYS A 17 5.44 -5.09 10.01
CA LYS A 17 4.03 -5.38 9.86
C LYS A 17 3.42 -4.68 8.65
N PHE A 18 4.22 -3.98 7.88
CA PHE A 18 3.72 -3.24 6.74
C PHE A 18 3.71 -4.07 5.48
N TYR A 19 2.86 -3.67 4.56
CA TYR A 19 2.83 -4.30 3.24
C TYR A 19 2.64 -3.21 2.18
N VAL A 20 2.89 -3.59 0.93
CA VAL A 20 2.57 -2.76 -0.22
C VAL A 20 1.51 -3.52 -1.00
N TYR A 21 0.48 -2.82 -1.42
CA TYR A 21 -0.65 -3.45 -2.10
C TYR A 21 -0.98 -2.73 -3.40
N LEU A 22 -1.69 -3.45 -4.24
CA LEU A 22 -2.10 -2.92 -5.53
C LEU A 22 -3.60 -3.08 -5.67
N HIS A 23 -4.23 -2.10 -6.33
CA HIS A 23 -5.62 -2.26 -6.73
C HIS A 23 -5.62 -2.43 -8.24
N ARG A 24 -6.35 -3.44 -8.71
CA ARG A 24 -6.44 -3.74 -10.13
C ARG A 24 -7.89 -3.72 -10.57
N ASP A 25 -8.10 -3.33 -11.82
CA ASP A 25 -9.43 -3.43 -12.39
C ASP A 25 -9.68 -4.90 -12.77
N LEU A 26 -10.85 -5.20 -13.31
CA LEU A 26 -11.19 -6.58 -13.61
C LEU A 26 -10.40 -7.14 -14.79
N SER A 27 -9.76 -6.30 -15.56
CA SER A 27 -8.88 -6.74 -16.64
C SER A 27 -7.45 -6.94 -16.14
N GLY A 28 -7.20 -6.67 -14.87
CA GLY A 28 -5.88 -6.88 -14.29
C GLY A 28 -4.97 -5.66 -14.34
N ASN A 29 -5.46 -4.52 -14.82
CA ASN A 29 -4.62 -3.33 -14.89
C ASN A 29 -4.50 -2.68 -13.51
N ILE A 30 -3.29 -2.30 -13.14
CA ILE A 30 -3.05 -1.66 -11.86
C ILE A 30 -3.46 -0.21 -11.95
N PHE A 31 -4.29 0.25 -11.02
CA PHE A 31 -4.69 1.66 -11.02
C PHE A 31 -4.34 2.36 -9.71
N TYR A 32 -3.87 1.64 -8.71
CA TYR A 32 -3.52 2.27 -7.44
C TYR A 32 -2.47 1.43 -6.72
N VAL A 33 -1.52 2.10 -6.07
CA VAL A 33 -0.48 1.45 -5.28
C VAL A 33 -0.52 2.10 -3.89
N GLY A 34 -0.43 1.31 -2.84
CA GLY A 34 -0.43 1.85 -1.49
C GLY A 34 0.39 1.03 -0.53
N LYS A 35 0.60 1.56 0.66
CA LYS A 35 1.22 0.81 1.72
C LYS A 35 0.30 0.87 2.93
N GLY A 36 0.43 -0.09 3.81
CA GLY A 36 -0.40 -0.09 5.00
C GLY A 36 -0.17 -1.28 5.88
N THR A 37 -1.01 -1.38 6.87
CA THR A 37 -1.00 -2.50 7.81
C THR A 37 -2.45 -2.95 7.98
N GLY A 38 -2.64 -4.15 8.50
CA GLY A 38 -3.98 -4.63 8.82
C GLY A 38 -4.88 -4.61 7.61
N ARG A 39 -6.00 -3.94 7.72
CA ARG A 39 -7.01 -3.94 6.67
C ARG A 39 -6.95 -2.75 5.74
N ARG A 40 -5.88 -1.99 5.81
CA ARG A 40 -5.77 -0.77 5.01
C ARG A 40 -5.97 -1.00 3.52
N ALA A 41 -5.46 -2.10 2.99
CA ALA A 41 -5.52 -2.38 1.56
C ALA A 41 -6.96 -2.44 1.05
N TRP A 42 -7.91 -2.81 1.92
CA TRP A 42 -9.31 -2.97 1.54
C TRP A 42 -10.18 -1.76 1.86
N SER A 43 -9.59 -0.72 2.42
CA SER A 43 -10.34 0.47 2.81
C SER A 43 -10.83 1.23 1.57
N LYS A 44 -12.01 1.79 1.65
CA LYS A 44 -12.53 2.64 0.58
C LYS A 44 -12.41 4.11 0.94
N GLU A 45 -11.71 4.42 2.03
CA GLU A 45 -11.43 5.79 2.42
C GLU A 45 -10.22 6.23 1.66
N ARG A 46 -10.43 6.82 0.49
CA ARG A 46 -9.36 7.16 -0.44
C ARG A 46 -9.55 8.57 -0.96
N ASN A 47 -8.60 9.03 -1.79
CA ASN A 47 -8.70 10.35 -2.38
C ASN A 47 -9.89 10.39 -3.36
N ASP A 48 -10.27 11.59 -3.75
CA ASP A 48 -11.42 11.75 -4.62
C ASP A 48 -11.23 11.15 -5.99
N LEU A 49 -10.03 11.19 -6.51
CA LEU A 49 -9.74 10.62 -7.81
C LEU A 49 -9.97 9.11 -7.81
N TRP A 50 -9.52 8.43 -6.75
CA TRP A 50 -9.73 7.00 -6.59
C TRP A 50 -11.23 6.69 -6.53
N LYS A 51 -11.97 7.45 -5.71
CA LYS A 51 -13.38 7.20 -5.54
C LYS A 51 -14.14 7.38 -6.84
N LYS A 52 -13.82 8.44 -7.56
CA LYS A 52 -14.48 8.71 -8.82
C LYS A 52 -14.18 7.62 -9.84
N TYR A 53 -12.92 7.21 -9.92
CA TYR A 53 -12.51 6.18 -10.85
C TYR A 53 -13.23 4.86 -10.57
N VAL A 54 -13.24 4.45 -9.32
CA VAL A 54 -13.86 3.20 -8.95
C VAL A 54 -15.38 3.23 -9.17
N GLU A 55 -16.03 4.33 -8.82
CA GLU A 55 -17.46 4.43 -9.01
C GLU A 55 -17.86 4.57 -10.46
N GLU A 56 -17.22 5.44 -11.18
CA GLU A 56 -17.67 5.77 -12.53
C GLU A 56 -17.13 4.86 -13.60
N ARG A 57 -15.89 4.40 -13.44
CA ARG A 57 -15.28 3.59 -14.47
C ARG A 57 -15.35 2.11 -14.16
N LEU A 58 -15.29 1.75 -12.90
CA LEU A 58 -15.24 0.34 -12.52
C LEU A 58 -16.54 -0.16 -11.90
N HIS A 59 -17.49 0.76 -11.66
CA HIS A 59 -18.78 0.40 -11.06
C HIS A 59 -18.59 -0.33 -9.73
N GLY A 60 -17.60 0.10 -8.98
CA GLY A 60 -17.32 -0.46 -7.66
C GLY A 60 -16.55 -1.75 -7.66
N LYS A 61 -16.14 -2.24 -8.84
CA LYS A 61 -15.53 -3.57 -8.91
C LYS A 61 -14.02 -3.48 -9.11
N PHE A 62 -13.27 -3.98 -8.18
CA PHE A 62 -11.83 -4.01 -8.29
C PHE A 62 -11.28 -5.12 -7.41
N SER A 63 -10.03 -5.48 -7.59
CA SER A 63 -9.41 -6.48 -6.75
C SER A 63 -8.23 -5.88 -6.00
N VAL A 64 -7.89 -6.51 -4.89
CA VAL A 64 -6.78 -6.08 -4.04
C VAL A 64 -5.74 -7.18 -4.05
N GLU A 65 -4.51 -6.80 -4.29
CA GLU A 65 -3.41 -7.73 -4.25
C GLU A 65 -2.40 -7.24 -3.22
N ILE A 66 -1.97 -8.11 -2.31
CA ILE A 66 -0.87 -7.77 -1.42
C ILE A 66 0.39 -8.13 -2.21
N PHE A 67 1.06 -7.11 -2.70
CA PHE A 67 2.23 -7.29 -3.55
C PHE A 67 3.41 -7.84 -2.75
N ARG A 68 3.64 -7.28 -1.57
CA ARG A 68 4.72 -7.76 -0.71
C ARG A 68 4.39 -7.40 0.73
N ASP A 69 4.57 -8.34 1.66
CA ASP A 69 4.31 -8.05 3.06
C ASP A 69 5.57 -8.28 3.88
N GLY A 70 5.46 -8.19 5.20
CA GLY A 70 6.60 -8.42 6.08
C GLY A 70 7.63 -7.31 5.98
N LEU A 71 7.21 -6.08 5.75
CA LEU A 71 8.12 -4.96 5.55
C LEU A 71 8.10 -4.00 6.74
N SER A 72 9.20 -3.32 6.97
CA SER A 72 9.19 -2.20 7.89
C SER A 72 8.51 -1.05 7.17
N GLU A 73 8.14 -0.01 7.90
CA GLU A 73 7.50 1.14 7.27
C GLU A 73 8.41 1.75 6.20
N HIS A 74 9.68 1.87 6.50
CA HIS A 74 10.63 2.46 5.56
C HIS A 74 10.75 1.61 4.29
N GLU A 75 10.83 0.29 4.45
CA GLU A 75 10.91 -0.60 3.31
C GLU A 75 9.65 -0.49 2.45
N ALA A 76 8.50 -0.40 3.11
CA ALA A 76 7.25 -0.29 2.38
C ALA A 76 7.17 1.03 1.63
N GLU A 77 7.63 2.11 2.24
CA GLU A 77 7.64 3.40 1.56
C GLU A 77 8.52 3.40 0.33
N GLU A 78 9.67 2.79 0.43
CA GLU A 78 10.57 2.73 -0.70
C GLU A 78 9.97 1.92 -1.84
N LEU A 79 9.40 0.77 -1.52
CA LEU A 79 8.80 -0.06 -2.54
C LEU A 79 7.58 0.60 -3.16
N GLU A 80 6.77 1.24 -2.33
CA GLU A 80 5.59 1.94 -2.83
C GLU A 80 6.01 3.02 -3.82
N GLN A 81 7.04 3.79 -3.47
CA GLN A 81 7.49 4.87 -4.33
C GLN A 81 8.04 4.33 -5.65
N ASP A 82 8.79 3.24 -5.60
CA ASP A 82 9.32 2.62 -6.80
C ASP A 82 8.19 2.20 -7.75
N LEU A 83 7.14 1.62 -7.19
CA LEU A 83 6.03 1.17 -8.01
C LEU A 83 5.22 2.35 -8.55
N ILE A 84 5.05 3.39 -7.76
CA ILE A 84 4.36 4.58 -8.22
C ILE A 84 5.14 5.20 -9.38
N ASP A 85 6.44 5.24 -9.27
CA ASP A 85 7.27 5.78 -10.35
C ASP A 85 7.19 4.92 -11.60
N GLU A 86 7.13 3.62 -11.41
CA GLU A 86 7.10 2.70 -12.53
C GLU A 86 5.78 2.77 -13.30
N TYR A 87 4.66 2.79 -12.61
CA TYR A 87 3.36 2.76 -13.24
C TYR A 87 2.81 4.14 -13.58
N GLY A 88 3.31 5.16 -12.88
CA GLY A 88 3.10 6.54 -13.28
C GLY A 88 1.68 6.95 -13.59
N GLU A 89 1.47 7.36 -14.82
CA GLU A 89 0.22 7.99 -15.20
C GLU A 89 -0.99 7.09 -15.18
N GLN A 90 -0.82 5.81 -15.18
CA GLN A 90 -1.99 4.94 -15.14
C GLN A 90 -2.60 4.86 -13.74
N LEU A 91 -1.94 5.44 -12.76
CA LEU A 91 -2.42 5.36 -11.38
C LEU A 91 -3.31 6.54 -11.02
N VAL A 92 -4.29 6.28 -10.15
CA VAL A 92 -5.11 7.33 -9.60
C VAL A 92 -4.60 7.77 -8.22
N ASN A 93 -3.33 7.53 -7.96
CA ASN A 93 -2.66 7.96 -6.74
C ASN A 93 -2.51 9.47 -6.68
N TRP A 94 -2.55 10.12 -7.82
CA TRP A 94 -2.19 11.52 -7.92
C TRP A 94 -3.31 12.41 -7.50
N PHE A 95 -4.08 12.45 -7.00
CA PHE A 95 -5.02 13.30 -6.55
C PHE A 95 -4.91 14.58 -6.83
#